data_6a4de7368387d1f4c22667b9fc1629a0
#
_entry.id   6a4de7368387d1f4c22667b9fc1629a0
#
_cell.length_a   1.000
_cell.length_b   1.000
_cell.length_c   1.000
_cell.angle_alpha   90.00
_cell.angle_beta   90.00
_cell.angle_gamma   90.00
#
_symmetry.space_group_name_H-M   'P 1'
#
loop_
_entity.id
_entity.type
_entity.pdbx_description
1 polymer ?
#
loop_
_entity_poly.entity_id
_entity_poly.type
_entity_poly.pdbx_seq_one_letter_code
_entity_poly.pdbx_strand_id
1 'polypeptide(L)'
;MDMKKLNIPILDGPNWGNYVTCLQAAFQIFDCYDVVTGEILTPAPNPMYDLLVKPMVPPQGASATDLTAYQTAKAVWNKKNGQALGLMQSTVSDIIWQDYNHIGVAKDLFDALETTFGKAGGASTYLQLVNMVKIQFTDSTDLLSQIQQFQDNYNRIMSNGHSWLSEDLATFMFCSSLPDSYKLTAHQYLDNIMVIANYKLMDIIT
;
A
#
# COMPACT_ATOMS: atom_id res chain seq x y z
N MET A 1 -10.70 1.14 -23.78
CA MET A 1 -9.53 0.43 -23.20
C MET A 1 -10.08 -0.59 -22.22
N ASP A 2 -9.70 -1.84 -22.32
CA ASP A 2 -10.28 -2.91 -21.50
C ASP A 2 -9.57 -2.93 -20.14
N MET A 3 -10.31 -2.70 -19.04
CA MET A 3 -9.77 -2.71 -17.66
C MET A 3 -9.09 -4.04 -17.29
N LYS A 4 -9.48 -5.14 -17.93
CA LYS A 4 -8.83 -6.47 -17.75
C LYS A 4 -7.36 -6.52 -18.16
N LYS A 5 -6.86 -5.50 -18.91
CA LYS A 5 -5.45 -5.43 -19.33
C LYS A 5 -4.53 -4.72 -18.33
N LEU A 6 -5.08 -4.08 -17.29
CA LEU A 6 -4.28 -3.29 -16.34
C LEU A 6 -3.62 -4.11 -15.24
N ASN A 7 -3.94 -5.38 -15.11
CA ASN A 7 -3.36 -6.31 -14.12
C ASN A 7 -3.20 -5.72 -12.71
N ILE A 8 -4.19 -4.92 -12.27
CA ILE A 8 -4.21 -4.37 -10.90
C ILE A 8 -4.58 -5.53 -9.97
N PRO A 9 -3.77 -5.82 -8.95
CA PRO A 9 -4.12 -6.85 -7.97
C PRO A 9 -5.39 -6.43 -7.22
N ILE A 10 -6.19 -7.40 -6.78
CA ILE A 10 -7.32 -7.12 -5.90
C ILE A 10 -6.75 -6.79 -4.51
N LEU A 11 -7.19 -5.67 -3.93
CA LEU A 11 -6.84 -5.31 -2.56
C LEU A 11 -7.50 -6.30 -1.59
N ASP A 12 -6.67 -7.03 -0.86
CA ASP A 12 -7.07 -8.01 0.17
C ASP A 12 -6.51 -7.65 1.56
N GLY A 13 -5.88 -6.47 1.67
CA GLY A 13 -5.31 -5.90 2.88
C GLY A 13 -3.79 -5.92 2.90
N PRO A 14 -3.11 -7.08 2.98
CA PRO A 14 -1.64 -7.15 3.10
C PRO A 14 -0.89 -6.64 1.87
N ASN A 15 -1.53 -6.62 0.71
CA ASN A 15 -0.90 -6.27 -0.57
C ASN A 15 -0.96 -4.78 -0.93
N TRP A 16 -1.26 -3.88 0.04
CA TRP A 16 -1.42 -2.44 -0.19
C TRP A 16 -0.30 -1.82 -1.04
N GLY A 17 0.96 -2.07 -0.71
CA GLY A 17 2.08 -1.45 -1.42
C GLY A 17 2.11 -1.75 -2.93
N ASN A 18 1.87 -3.01 -3.31
CA ASN A 18 1.76 -3.40 -4.71
C ASN A 18 0.46 -2.88 -5.35
N TYR A 19 -0.64 -2.97 -4.61
CA TYR A 19 -1.94 -2.48 -5.05
C TYR A 19 -1.90 -0.99 -5.37
N VAL A 20 -1.41 -0.13 -4.45
CA VAL A 20 -1.39 1.32 -4.63
C VAL A 20 -0.51 1.74 -5.81
N THR A 21 0.64 1.08 -6.01
CA THR A 21 1.52 1.36 -7.15
C THR A 21 0.82 1.10 -8.49
N CYS A 22 0.15 -0.05 -8.62
CA CYS A 22 -0.61 -0.39 -9.83
C CYS A 22 -1.83 0.50 -10.01
N LEU A 23 -2.52 0.84 -8.92
CA LEU A 23 -3.71 1.71 -8.95
C LEU A 23 -3.35 3.14 -9.35
N GLN A 24 -2.25 3.72 -8.83
CA GLN A 24 -1.77 5.04 -9.22
C GLN A 24 -1.40 5.11 -10.70
N ALA A 25 -0.74 4.08 -11.23
CA ALA A 25 -0.49 3.98 -12.67
C ALA A 25 -1.79 3.96 -13.48
N ALA A 26 -2.81 3.25 -13.00
CA ALA A 26 -4.13 3.24 -13.64
C ALA A 26 -4.81 4.61 -13.59
N PHE A 27 -4.74 5.34 -12.47
CA PHE A 27 -5.28 6.70 -12.37
C PHE A 27 -4.65 7.65 -13.40
N GLN A 28 -3.35 7.52 -13.65
CA GLN A 28 -2.67 8.29 -14.70
C GLN A 28 -3.18 7.92 -16.10
N ILE A 29 -3.32 6.63 -16.41
CA ILE A 29 -3.83 6.14 -17.70
C ILE A 29 -5.26 6.63 -17.97
N PHE A 30 -6.10 6.70 -16.94
CA PHE A 30 -7.51 7.14 -17.04
C PHE A 30 -7.69 8.64 -16.81
N ASP A 31 -6.63 9.42 -16.69
CA ASP A 31 -6.67 10.87 -16.46
C ASP A 31 -7.52 11.27 -15.23
N CYS A 32 -7.40 10.53 -14.14
CA CYS A 32 -8.10 10.80 -12.89
C CYS A 32 -7.17 10.84 -11.66
N TYR A 33 -5.84 10.88 -11.88
CA TYR A 33 -4.84 10.92 -10.81
C TYR A 33 -4.98 12.16 -9.94
N ASP A 34 -5.19 13.32 -10.56
CA ASP A 34 -5.34 14.64 -9.91
C ASP A 34 -6.48 14.69 -8.89
N VAL A 35 -7.64 14.12 -9.21
CA VAL A 35 -8.81 14.12 -8.31
C VAL A 35 -8.68 13.15 -7.13
N VAL A 36 -7.73 12.23 -7.19
CA VAL A 36 -7.48 11.25 -6.12
C VAL A 36 -6.35 11.69 -5.20
N THR A 37 -5.23 12.12 -5.78
CA THR A 37 -4.04 12.47 -4.97
C THR A 37 -4.01 13.93 -4.53
N GLY A 38 -4.72 14.79 -5.23
CA GLY A 38 -4.64 16.23 -5.02
C GLY A 38 -3.39 16.86 -5.64
N GLU A 39 -2.63 16.12 -6.46
CA GLU A 39 -1.44 16.63 -7.15
C GLU A 39 -1.82 17.12 -8.57
N ILE A 40 -1.51 18.37 -8.86
CA ILE A 40 -1.70 18.96 -10.20
C ILE A 40 -0.53 18.55 -11.09
N LEU A 41 -0.78 17.65 -12.02
CA LEU A 41 0.22 17.32 -13.06
C LEU A 41 0.37 18.43 -14.11
N THR A 42 -0.62 19.33 -14.21
CA THR A 42 -0.60 20.51 -15.07
C THR A 42 -1.24 21.70 -14.35
N PRO A 43 -0.64 22.90 -14.40
CA PRO A 43 -1.22 24.08 -13.75
C PRO A 43 -2.63 24.37 -14.32
N ALA A 44 -3.61 24.50 -13.45
CA ALA A 44 -4.96 24.85 -13.84
C ALA A 44 -4.98 26.26 -14.43
N PRO A 45 -5.65 26.49 -15.56
CA PRO A 45 -5.70 27.80 -16.20
C PRO A 45 -6.47 28.86 -15.40
N ASN A 46 -7.23 28.46 -14.37
CA ASN A 46 -7.95 29.36 -13.47
C ASN A 46 -7.97 28.77 -12.04
N PRO A 47 -7.30 29.42 -11.07
CA PRO A 47 -7.22 28.93 -9.69
C PRO A 47 -8.57 28.90 -8.95
N MET A 48 -9.62 29.51 -9.47
CA MET A 48 -10.96 29.50 -8.86
C MET A 48 -11.73 28.19 -9.12
N TYR A 49 -11.29 27.40 -10.11
CA TYR A 49 -11.87 26.11 -10.44
C TYR A 49 -10.81 25.02 -10.45
N ASP A 50 -10.09 24.93 -9.34
CA ASP A 50 -9.13 23.90 -9.13
C ASP A 50 -9.82 22.53 -9.15
N LEU A 51 -9.49 21.68 -10.13
CA LEU A 51 -10.06 20.34 -10.29
C LEU A 51 -9.70 19.37 -9.17
N LEU A 52 -8.78 19.78 -8.29
CA LEU A 52 -8.34 19.01 -7.12
C LEU A 52 -9.40 18.92 -6.03
N VAL A 53 -10.23 19.93 -5.97
CA VAL A 53 -11.32 20.01 -4.98
C VAL A 53 -12.62 19.99 -5.75
N LYS A 54 -13.62 19.27 -5.24
CA LYS A 54 -14.99 19.36 -5.75
C LYS A 54 -15.34 20.83 -5.98
N PRO A 55 -15.67 21.25 -7.23
CA PRO A 55 -15.86 22.65 -7.55
C PRO A 55 -16.83 23.33 -6.59
N MET A 56 -16.40 24.45 -5.99
CA MET A 56 -17.25 25.19 -5.08
C MET A 56 -18.39 25.84 -5.83
N VAL A 57 -19.58 25.79 -5.25
CA VAL A 57 -20.75 26.47 -5.81
C VAL A 57 -20.47 27.97 -5.88
N PRO A 58 -20.67 28.62 -7.03
CA PRO A 58 -20.47 30.05 -7.16
C PRO A 58 -21.36 30.83 -6.17
N PRO A 59 -20.91 31.98 -5.67
CA PRO A 59 -21.70 32.80 -4.78
C PRO A 59 -23.00 33.28 -5.44
N GLN A 60 -23.99 33.62 -4.63
CA GLN A 60 -25.24 34.20 -5.10
C GLN A 60 -24.97 35.49 -5.85
N GLY A 61 -25.43 35.59 -7.11
CA GLY A 61 -25.15 36.73 -7.99
C GLY A 61 -23.95 36.56 -8.94
N ALA A 62 -23.37 35.35 -9.01
CA ALA A 62 -22.33 35.05 -10.00
C ALA A 62 -22.82 35.30 -11.43
N SER A 63 -21.90 35.70 -12.31
CA SER A 63 -22.19 35.95 -13.72
C SER A 63 -22.60 34.65 -14.45
N ALA A 64 -23.31 34.79 -15.58
CA ALA A 64 -23.65 33.65 -16.43
C ALA A 64 -22.41 32.89 -16.92
N THR A 65 -21.29 33.61 -17.14
CA THR A 65 -20.00 33.05 -17.51
C THR A 65 -19.44 32.18 -16.39
N ASP A 66 -19.49 32.64 -15.13
CA ASP A 66 -19.01 31.90 -13.97
C ASP A 66 -19.85 30.64 -13.73
N LEU A 67 -21.17 30.73 -13.90
CA LEU A 67 -22.05 29.57 -13.79
C LEU A 67 -21.73 28.50 -14.86
N THR A 68 -21.48 28.93 -16.10
CA THR A 68 -21.11 28.03 -17.19
C THR A 68 -19.74 27.36 -16.91
N ALA A 69 -18.77 28.14 -16.46
CA ALA A 69 -17.44 27.62 -16.09
C ALA A 69 -17.54 26.61 -14.94
N TYR A 70 -18.33 26.92 -13.92
CA TYR A 70 -18.60 26.00 -12.80
C TYR A 70 -19.25 24.68 -13.29
N GLN A 71 -20.28 24.77 -14.13
CA GLN A 71 -20.94 23.55 -14.65
C GLN A 71 -20.00 22.67 -15.44
N THR A 72 -19.13 23.29 -16.26
CA THR A 72 -18.12 22.59 -17.05
C THR A 72 -17.10 21.90 -16.13
N ALA A 73 -16.54 22.64 -15.16
CA ALA A 73 -15.59 22.09 -14.20
C ALA A 73 -16.20 20.94 -13.38
N LYS A 74 -17.47 21.13 -12.94
CA LYS A 74 -18.20 20.10 -12.19
C LYS A 74 -18.43 18.83 -13.03
N ALA A 75 -18.75 18.97 -14.30
CA ALA A 75 -18.94 17.83 -15.20
C ALA A 75 -17.62 17.03 -15.41
N VAL A 76 -16.51 17.74 -15.61
CA VAL A 76 -15.19 17.11 -15.70
C VAL A 76 -14.82 16.42 -14.41
N TRP A 77 -14.96 17.09 -13.28
CA TRP A 77 -14.66 16.52 -11.96
C TRP A 77 -15.52 15.28 -11.69
N ASN A 78 -16.83 15.33 -11.92
CA ASN A 78 -17.72 14.19 -11.73
C ASN A 78 -17.30 12.98 -12.58
N LYS A 79 -16.90 13.22 -13.84
CA LYS A 79 -16.41 12.16 -14.73
C LYS A 79 -15.16 11.49 -14.15
N LYS A 80 -14.14 12.27 -13.78
CA LYS A 80 -12.88 11.78 -13.23
C LYS A 80 -13.10 11.07 -11.88
N ASN A 81 -13.90 11.66 -10.99
CA ASN A 81 -14.26 11.05 -9.72
C ASN A 81 -14.97 9.70 -9.91
N GLY A 82 -15.92 9.62 -10.83
CA GLY A 82 -16.61 8.36 -11.15
C GLY A 82 -15.68 7.31 -11.75
N GLN A 83 -14.73 7.69 -12.59
CA GLN A 83 -13.73 6.79 -13.14
C GLN A 83 -12.82 6.22 -12.03
N ALA A 84 -12.33 7.07 -11.14
CA ALA A 84 -11.48 6.66 -10.03
C ALA A 84 -12.22 5.75 -9.04
N LEU A 85 -13.47 6.10 -8.69
CA LEU A 85 -14.32 5.24 -7.84
C LEU A 85 -14.56 3.87 -8.48
N GLY A 86 -14.89 3.84 -9.79
CA GLY A 86 -15.10 2.59 -10.51
C GLY A 86 -13.85 1.70 -10.55
N LEU A 87 -12.66 2.29 -10.71
CA LEU A 87 -11.40 1.57 -10.63
C LEU A 87 -11.18 0.96 -9.24
N MET A 88 -11.33 1.74 -8.18
CA MET A 88 -11.19 1.24 -6.81
C MET A 88 -12.23 0.17 -6.49
N GLN A 89 -13.50 0.38 -6.82
CA GLN A 89 -14.56 -0.60 -6.61
C GLN A 89 -14.27 -1.93 -7.29
N SER A 90 -13.74 -1.91 -8.52
CA SER A 90 -13.46 -3.14 -9.28
C SER A 90 -12.20 -3.87 -8.83
N THR A 91 -11.38 -3.24 -8.00
CA THR A 91 -10.07 -3.76 -7.57
C THR A 91 -9.93 -3.91 -6.06
N VAL A 92 -10.98 -3.63 -5.29
CA VAL A 92 -11.05 -3.90 -3.86
C VAL A 92 -11.89 -5.17 -3.64
N SER A 93 -11.47 -6.04 -2.71
CA SER A 93 -12.25 -7.25 -2.40
C SER A 93 -13.63 -6.91 -1.84
N ASP A 94 -14.63 -7.77 -2.10
CA ASP A 94 -16.01 -7.54 -1.65
C ASP A 94 -16.12 -7.33 -0.14
N ILE A 95 -15.29 -8.02 0.64
CA ILE A 95 -15.27 -7.91 2.10
C ILE A 95 -14.86 -6.50 2.52
N ILE A 96 -13.78 -5.98 1.94
CA ILE A 96 -13.30 -4.63 2.24
C ILE A 96 -14.29 -3.60 1.69
N TRP A 97 -14.83 -3.81 0.47
CA TRP A 97 -15.75 -2.88 -0.17
C TRP A 97 -17.01 -2.63 0.66
N GLN A 98 -17.52 -3.61 1.40
CA GLN A 98 -18.70 -3.45 2.26
C GLN A 98 -18.56 -2.33 3.29
N ASP A 99 -17.35 -2.10 3.81
CA ASP A 99 -17.08 -1.07 4.81
C ASP A 99 -16.96 0.34 4.19
N TYR A 100 -16.61 0.44 2.90
CA TYR A 100 -16.28 1.70 2.23
C TYR A 100 -17.26 2.14 1.15
N ASN A 101 -18.26 1.33 0.81
CA ASN A 101 -19.19 1.58 -0.30
C ASN A 101 -20.04 2.85 -0.15
N HIS A 102 -20.11 3.42 1.05
CA HIS A 102 -20.83 4.66 1.34
C HIS A 102 -20.04 5.92 0.94
N ILE A 103 -18.77 5.79 0.61
CA ILE A 103 -17.91 6.92 0.26
C ILE A 103 -18.07 7.25 -1.23
N GLY A 104 -18.61 8.43 -1.53
CA GLY A 104 -18.91 8.88 -2.90
C GLY A 104 -17.85 9.79 -3.54
N VAL A 105 -16.74 10.08 -2.83
CA VAL A 105 -15.64 10.90 -3.33
C VAL A 105 -14.39 10.03 -3.41
N ALA A 106 -13.76 9.99 -4.60
CA ALA A 106 -12.64 9.10 -4.86
C ALA A 106 -11.42 9.38 -3.97
N LYS A 107 -11.14 10.67 -3.70
CA LYS A 107 -10.08 11.07 -2.78
C LYS A 107 -10.35 10.56 -1.36
N ASP A 108 -11.55 10.79 -0.85
CA ASP A 108 -11.91 10.36 0.51
C ASP A 108 -11.83 8.84 0.65
N LEU A 109 -12.24 8.10 -0.38
CA LEU A 109 -12.11 6.64 -0.43
C LEU A 109 -10.64 6.21 -0.43
N PHE A 110 -9.82 6.84 -1.27
CA PHE A 110 -8.39 6.54 -1.33
C PHE A 110 -7.70 6.81 0.00
N ASP A 111 -7.95 7.98 0.61
CA ASP A 111 -7.38 8.38 1.90
C ASP A 111 -7.84 7.44 3.03
N ALA A 112 -9.09 6.98 3.00
CA ALA A 112 -9.62 6.00 3.97
C ALA A 112 -8.95 4.64 3.82
N LEU A 113 -8.76 4.14 2.58
CA LEU A 113 -8.05 2.90 2.30
C LEU A 113 -6.56 3.04 2.67
N GLU A 114 -5.92 4.17 2.35
CA GLU A 114 -4.54 4.45 2.73
C GLU A 114 -4.36 4.51 4.25
N THR A 115 -5.31 5.11 4.96
CA THR A 115 -5.29 5.16 6.43
C THR A 115 -5.37 3.77 7.05
N THR A 116 -6.17 2.89 6.45
CA THR A 116 -6.41 1.54 6.98
C THR A 116 -5.32 0.55 6.58
N PHE A 117 -4.86 0.61 5.33
CA PHE A 117 -3.96 -0.39 4.75
C PHE A 117 -2.57 0.15 4.42
N GLY A 118 -2.43 1.46 4.18
CA GLY A 118 -1.20 2.11 3.73
C GLY A 118 -0.25 2.45 4.86
N LYS A 119 -0.77 2.98 5.95
CA LYS A 119 -0.03 2.97 7.21
C LYS A 119 -0.29 1.59 7.75
N ALA A 120 0.75 0.76 7.79
CA ALA A 120 0.61 -0.59 8.31
C ALA A 120 -0.18 -0.54 9.61
N GLY A 121 -1.46 -0.63 9.47
CA GLY A 121 -2.36 -0.78 10.59
C GLY A 121 -1.87 -1.99 11.36
N GLY A 122 -1.92 -1.96 12.69
CA GLY A 122 -1.43 -3.04 13.53
C GLY A 122 -1.89 -4.43 13.07
N ALA A 123 -3.03 -4.52 12.37
CA ALA A 123 -3.53 -5.75 11.75
C ALA A 123 -2.66 -6.27 10.60
N SER A 124 -2.21 -5.41 9.69
CA SER A 124 -1.33 -5.81 8.58
C SER A 124 0.04 -6.24 9.11
N THR A 125 0.61 -5.47 10.02
CA THR A 125 1.87 -5.79 10.68
C THR A 125 1.76 -7.07 11.49
N TYR A 126 0.64 -7.27 12.20
CA TYR A 126 0.36 -8.50 12.93
C TYR A 126 0.32 -9.72 12.00
N LEU A 127 -0.37 -9.62 10.86
CA LEU A 127 -0.41 -10.71 9.87
C LEU A 127 0.98 -11.01 9.30
N GLN A 128 1.78 -9.98 9.00
CA GLN A 128 3.15 -10.17 8.53
C GLN A 128 4.02 -10.84 9.59
N LEU A 129 3.89 -10.43 10.85
CA LEU A 129 4.57 -11.08 11.97
C LEU A 129 4.13 -12.54 12.12
N VAL A 130 2.82 -12.81 12.07
CA VAL A 130 2.28 -14.17 12.14
C VAL A 130 2.78 -15.03 10.98
N ASN A 131 2.84 -14.47 9.77
CA ASN A 131 3.40 -15.18 8.61
C ASN A 131 4.89 -15.46 8.81
N MET A 132 5.65 -14.50 9.32
CA MET A 132 7.08 -14.67 9.60
C MET A 132 7.33 -15.75 10.66
N VAL A 133 6.55 -15.76 11.75
CA VAL A 133 6.64 -16.76 12.83
C VAL A 133 6.23 -18.17 12.37
N LYS A 134 5.30 -18.26 11.40
CA LYS A 134 4.84 -19.55 10.86
C LYS A 134 5.79 -20.17 9.85
N ILE A 135 6.76 -19.43 9.34
CA ILE A 135 7.76 -19.99 8.44
C ILE A 135 8.61 -20.98 9.24
N GLN A 136 8.51 -22.24 8.85
CA GLN A 136 9.42 -23.29 9.31
C GLN A 136 10.26 -23.71 8.11
N PHE A 137 11.53 -23.42 8.18
CA PHE A 137 12.46 -23.80 7.12
C PHE A 137 12.61 -25.32 7.09
N THR A 138 12.59 -25.87 5.89
CA THR A 138 12.79 -27.31 5.66
C THR A 138 14.04 -27.52 4.83
N ASP A 139 14.74 -28.65 5.07
CA ASP A 139 15.88 -29.11 4.27
C ASP A 139 15.43 -29.54 2.87
N SER A 140 14.78 -28.63 2.14
CA SER A 140 14.29 -28.88 0.79
C SER A 140 15.00 -27.95 -0.20
N THR A 141 14.85 -28.26 -1.49
CA THR A 141 15.32 -27.41 -2.59
C THR A 141 14.69 -26.00 -2.59
N ASP A 142 13.73 -25.75 -1.71
CA ASP A 142 12.98 -24.50 -1.61
C ASP A 142 13.46 -23.60 -0.43
N LEU A 143 14.55 -23.95 0.23
CA LEU A 143 15.07 -23.21 1.39
C LEU A 143 15.31 -21.71 1.08
N LEU A 144 15.88 -21.43 -0.09
CA LEU A 144 16.13 -20.04 -0.51
C LEU A 144 14.85 -19.22 -0.67
N SER A 145 13.79 -19.83 -1.21
CA SER A 145 12.48 -19.17 -1.34
C SER A 145 11.87 -18.88 0.05
N GLN A 146 12.02 -19.79 0.99
CA GLN A 146 11.53 -19.62 2.37
C GLN A 146 12.31 -18.50 3.09
N ILE A 147 13.63 -18.44 2.90
CA ILE A 147 14.49 -17.36 3.41
C ILE A 147 14.06 -16.01 2.82
N GLN A 148 13.85 -15.94 1.50
CA GLN A 148 13.39 -14.74 0.84
C GLN A 148 12.03 -14.28 1.38
N GLN A 149 11.09 -15.21 1.60
CA GLN A 149 9.79 -14.91 2.17
C GLN A 149 9.90 -14.35 3.61
N PHE A 150 10.81 -14.87 4.42
CA PHE A 150 11.08 -14.34 5.76
C PHE A 150 11.60 -12.90 5.68
N GLN A 151 12.60 -12.66 4.81
CA GLN A 151 13.17 -11.33 4.58
C GLN A 151 12.12 -10.33 4.09
N ASP A 152 11.27 -10.73 3.14
CA ASP A 152 10.23 -9.87 2.60
C ASP A 152 9.22 -9.44 3.67
N ASN A 153 8.82 -10.38 4.55
CA ASN A 153 7.94 -10.05 5.68
C ASN A 153 8.63 -9.11 6.68
N TYR A 154 9.91 -9.37 7.02
CA TYR A 154 10.69 -8.49 7.87
C TYR A 154 10.83 -7.07 7.30
N ASN A 155 11.23 -6.97 6.03
CA ASN A 155 11.39 -5.67 5.35
C ASN A 155 10.07 -4.90 5.27
N ARG A 156 8.94 -5.57 5.08
CA ARG A 156 7.61 -4.95 5.11
C ARG A 156 7.26 -4.41 6.49
N ILE A 157 7.54 -5.16 7.56
CA ILE A 157 7.33 -4.70 8.94
C ILE A 157 8.19 -3.45 9.21
N MET A 158 9.46 -3.47 8.81
CA MET A 158 10.38 -2.34 9.02
C MET A 158 10.02 -1.11 8.18
N SER A 159 9.65 -1.28 6.91
CA SER A 159 9.22 -0.18 6.04
C SER A 159 7.95 0.52 6.53
N ASN A 160 7.14 -0.16 7.32
CA ASN A 160 5.94 0.35 7.95
C ASN A 160 6.20 1.21 9.21
N GLY A 161 7.48 1.48 9.53
CA GLY A 161 7.88 2.32 10.66
C GLY A 161 7.73 1.66 12.02
N HIS A 162 7.59 0.33 12.06
CA HIS A 162 7.48 -0.42 13.31
C HIS A 162 8.86 -0.79 13.87
N SER A 163 9.48 0.13 14.59
CA SER A 163 10.78 -0.06 15.26
C SER A 163 10.77 -1.03 16.45
N TRP A 164 9.60 -1.57 16.81
CA TRP A 164 9.51 -2.53 17.93
C TRP A 164 10.06 -3.92 17.60
N LEU A 165 10.07 -4.30 16.31
CA LEU A 165 10.74 -5.52 15.88
C LEU A 165 12.23 -5.19 15.68
N SER A 166 13.02 -5.39 16.73
CA SER A 166 14.47 -5.20 16.62
C SER A 166 15.08 -6.24 15.67
N GLU A 167 16.19 -5.87 15.06
CA GLU A 167 16.96 -6.78 14.20
C GLU A 167 17.41 -8.02 14.97
N ASP A 168 17.75 -7.86 16.25
CA ASP A 168 18.11 -8.97 17.12
C ASP A 168 16.96 -9.97 17.28
N LEU A 169 15.73 -9.47 17.54
CA LEU A 169 14.57 -10.34 17.67
C LEU A 169 14.26 -11.07 16.36
N ALA A 170 14.36 -10.38 15.22
CA ALA A 170 14.17 -10.99 13.91
C ALA A 170 15.23 -12.08 13.65
N THR A 171 16.48 -11.83 14.06
CA THR A 171 17.58 -12.79 13.98
C THR A 171 17.32 -14.03 14.84
N PHE A 172 16.84 -13.85 16.08
CA PHE A 172 16.45 -14.98 16.94
C PHE A 172 15.31 -15.80 16.32
N MET A 173 14.32 -15.13 15.76
CA MET A 173 13.19 -15.80 15.08
C MET A 173 13.67 -16.58 13.85
N PHE A 174 14.56 -16.00 13.04
CA PHE A 174 15.16 -16.66 11.88
C PHE A 174 15.93 -17.91 12.31
N CYS A 175 16.86 -17.78 13.27
CA CYS A 175 17.67 -18.90 13.74
C CYS A 175 16.82 -20.02 14.37
N SER A 176 15.73 -19.65 15.08
CA SER A 176 14.80 -20.63 15.68
C SER A 176 13.96 -21.40 14.66
N SER A 177 13.78 -20.82 13.47
CA SER A 177 13.00 -21.41 12.38
C SER A 177 13.84 -22.33 11.48
N LEU A 178 15.17 -22.33 11.64
CA LEU A 178 16.07 -23.15 10.82
C LEU A 178 15.89 -24.65 11.09
N PRO A 179 16.08 -25.51 10.07
CA PRO A 179 16.09 -26.95 10.22
C PRO A 179 17.15 -27.45 11.19
N ASP A 180 16.97 -28.65 11.73
CA ASP A 180 17.89 -29.26 12.69
C ASP A 180 19.34 -29.37 12.17
N SER A 181 19.50 -29.56 10.87
CA SER A 181 20.81 -29.59 10.18
C SER A 181 21.63 -28.30 10.34
N TYR A 182 20.96 -27.13 10.54
CA TYR A 182 21.59 -25.83 10.70
C TYR A 182 21.63 -25.32 12.14
N LYS A 183 21.04 -26.05 13.10
CA LYS A 183 20.95 -25.60 14.50
C LYS A 183 22.30 -25.34 15.14
N LEU A 184 23.30 -26.20 14.87
CA LEU A 184 24.64 -26.00 15.41
C LEU A 184 25.26 -24.68 14.93
N THR A 185 25.15 -24.40 13.64
CA THR A 185 25.62 -23.16 13.03
C THR A 185 24.87 -21.95 13.60
N ALA A 186 23.55 -22.07 13.75
CA ALA A 186 22.71 -21.04 14.33
C ALA A 186 23.09 -20.73 15.78
N HIS A 187 23.37 -21.74 16.62
CA HIS A 187 23.83 -21.55 17.98
C HIS A 187 25.20 -20.86 18.04
N GLN A 188 26.16 -21.30 17.23
CA GLN A 188 27.48 -20.65 17.14
C GLN A 188 27.36 -19.20 16.72
N TYR A 189 26.43 -18.89 15.80
CA TYR A 189 26.19 -17.53 15.35
C TYR A 189 25.56 -16.69 16.47
N LEU A 190 24.56 -17.19 17.18
CA LEU A 190 23.89 -16.50 18.29
C LEU A 190 24.87 -16.24 19.45
N ASP A 191 25.73 -17.19 19.76
CA ASP A 191 26.77 -17.03 20.78
C ASP A 191 27.76 -15.90 20.40
N ASN A 192 28.08 -15.76 19.11
CA ASN A 192 28.93 -14.69 18.61
C ASN A 192 28.22 -13.32 18.59
N ILE A 193 26.91 -13.27 18.31
CA ILE A 193 26.10 -12.02 18.36
C ILE A 193 26.05 -11.48 19.81
N MET A 194 25.89 -12.33 20.78
CA MET A 194 25.87 -11.92 22.20
C MET A 194 27.20 -11.29 22.65
N VAL A 195 28.28 -11.58 21.94
CA VAL A 195 29.64 -11.05 22.23
C VAL A 195 29.97 -9.82 21.37
N ILE A 196 29.38 -9.68 20.19
CA ILE A 196 29.76 -8.63 19.21
C ILE A 196 28.47 -7.90 18.74
N ALA A 197 28.18 -6.77 19.35
CA ALA A 197 26.98 -5.94 19.11
C ALA A 197 26.82 -5.34 17.69
N ASN A 198 27.38 -5.93 16.63
CA ASN A 198 27.44 -5.34 15.28
C ASN A 198 27.03 -6.27 14.13
N TYR A 199 26.50 -7.45 14.38
CA TYR A 199 26.04 -8.32 13.29
C TYR A 199 24.60 -7.98 12.89
N LYS A 200 24.36 -7.88 11.57
CA LYS A 200 23.03 -7.62 11.01
C LYS A 200 22.42 -8.92 10.47
N LEU A 201 21.09 -8.99 10.47
CA LEU A 201 20.33 -10.12 9.88
C LEU A 201 20.82 -10.44 8.45
N MET A 202 21.23 -9.43 7.68
CA MET A 202 21.77 -9.59 6.33
C MET A 202 23.09 -10.36 6.28
N ASP A 203 23.87 -10.36 7.34
CA ASP A 203 25.18 -11.06 7.40
C ASP A 203 25.00 -12.58 7.59
N ILE A 204 23.81 -13.03 8.01
CA ILE A 204 23.49 -14.46 8.19
C ILE A 204 23.04 -15.11 6.88
N ILE A 205 22.50 -14.30 5.97
CA ILE A 205 21.77 -14.76 4.78
C ILE A 205 22.71 -14.79 3.54
N THR A 206 23.88 -14.19 3.63
CA THR A 206 24.94 -14.23 2.60
C THR A 206 25.90 -15.36 2.81
#